data_1a1ce725e32ab7265c2c44da137f716b
#
_entry.id   1a1ce725e32ab7265c2c44da137f716b
#
_cell.length_a   1.000
_cell.length_b   1.000
_cell.length_c   1.000
_cell.angle_alpha   90.00
_cell.angle_beta   90.00
_cell.angle_gamma   90.00
#
_symmetry.space_group_name_H-M   'P 1'
#
loop_
_entity.id
_entity.type
_entity.pdbx_description
1 polymer ?
#
loop_
_entity_poly.entity_id
_entity_poly.type
_entity_poly.pdbx_seq_one_letter_code
_entity_poly.pdbx_strand_id
1 'polypeptide(L)' 'MPEINININDQDYTVVCDPGEEQHLKSLAAQIDYKVRELTKRFGKIGETRLMVMASLLMADQAQELEKQSKDS' A
#
# COMPACT_ATOMS: atom_id res chain seq x y z
N MET A 1 14.09 -16.70 -2.86
CA MET A 1 13.31 -15.77 -2.04
C MET A 1 11.85 -16.18 -2.06
N PRO A 2 11.18 -16.14 -0.92
CA PRO A 2 9.76 -16.51 -0.88
C PRO A 2 8.90 -15.60 -1.75
N GLU A 3 7.83 -16.19 -2.28
CA GLU A 3 6.83 -15.44 -3.02
C GLU A 3 5.53 -15.46 -2.25
N ILE A 4 4.82 -14.35 -2.25
CA ILE A 4 3.49 -14.26 -1.65
C ILE A 4 2.51 -13.64 -2.65
N ASN A 5 1.25 -14.02 -2.52
CA ASN A 5 0.18 -13.42 -3.29
C ASN A 5 -0.50 -12.36 -2.43
N ILE A 6 -0.66 -11.17 -3.00
CA ILE A 6 -1.40 -10.10 -2.36
C ILE A 6 -2.57 -9.70 -3.26
N ASN A 7 -3.63 -9.21 -2.64
CA ASN A 7 -4.81 -8.76 -3.37
C ASN A 7 -5.04 -7.29 -3.05
N ILE A 8 -5.03 -6.46 -4.09
CA ILE A 8 -5.27 -5.03 -3.95
C ILE A 8 -6.34 -4.62 -4.94
N ASN A 9 -7.44 -4.12 -4.42
CA ASN A 9 -8.58 -3.66 -5.22
C ASN A 9 -9.08 -4.77 -6.18
N ASP A 10 -9.18 -5.99 -5.65
CA ASP A 10 -9.63 -7.19 -6.36
C ASP A 10 -8.69 -7.65 -7.48
N GLN A 11 -7.45 -7.16 -7.49
CA GLN A 11 -6.41 -7.63 -8.39
C GLN A 11 -5.37 -8.40 -7.61
N ASP A 12 -4.95 -9.54 -8.14
CA ASP A 12 -3.95 -10.39 -7.50
C ASP A 12 -2.56 -10.08 -8.03
N TYR A 13 -1.61 -9.99 -7.12
CA TYR A 13 -0.21 -9.73 -7.46
C TYR A 13 0.67 -10.73 -6.72
N THR A 14 1.67 -11.26 -7.42
CA THR A 14 2.70 -12.08 -6.80
C THR A 14 3.93 -11.22 -6.58
N VAL A 15 4.40 -11.15 -5.34
CA VAL A 15 5.58 -10.37 -5.00
C VAL A 15 6.57 -11.25 -4.23
N VAL A 16 7.83 -10.87 -4.28
CA VAL A 16 8.88 -11.57 -3.53
C VAL A 16 9.21 -10.80 -2.27
N CYS A 17 9.66 -11.51 -1.26
CA CYS A 17 10.02 -10.90 0.01
C CYS A 17 11.18 -11.65 0.64
N ASP A 18 11.77 -11.08 1.67
CA ASP A 18 12.78 -11.75 2.46
C ASP A 18 12.14 -12.83 3.33
N PRO A 19 12.89 -13.93 3.63
CA PRO A 19 12.36 -14.96 4.52
C PRO A 19 11.97 -14.35 5.88
N GLY A 20 10.78 -14.72 6.34
CA GLY A 20 10.26 -14.24 7.62
C GLY A 20 9.45 -12.97 7.51
N GLU A 21 9.41 -12.31 6.34
CA GLU A 21 8.67 -11.06 6.13
C GLU A 21 7.29 -11.26 5.53
N GLU A 22 6.87 -12.52 5.30
CA GLU A 22 5.64 -12.82 4.56
C GLU A 22 4.40 -12.20 5.20
N GLN A 23 4.22 -12.40 6.50
CA GLN A 23 3.03 -11.88 7.19
C GLN A 23 3.07 -10.35 7.28
N HIS A 24 4.25 -9.80 7.46
CA HIS A 24 4.42 -8.36 7.51
C HIS A 24 4.00 -7.71 6.17
N LEU A 25 4.46 -8.27 5.05
CA LEU A 25 4.10 -7.75 3.73
C LEU A 25 2.61 -7.90 3.44
N LYS A 26 1.99 -9.00 3.88
CA LYS A 26 0.54 -9.17 3.73
C LYS A 26 -0.23 -8.10 4.50
N SER A 27 0.25 -7.77 5.70
CA SER A 27 -0.34 -6.70 6.50
C SER A 27 -0.22 -5.34 5.80
N LEU A 28 0.94 -5.05 5.23
CA LEU A 28 1.15 -3.81 4.49
C LEU A 28 0.26 -3.76 3.23
N ALA A 29 0.12 -4.90 2.55
CA ALA A 29 -0.74 -4.99 1.37
C ALA A 29 -2.20 -4.68 1.73
N ALA A 30 -2.66 -5.12 2.91
CA ALA A 30 -4.01 -4.81 3.37
C ALA A 30 -4.21 -3.31 3.57
N GLN A 31 -3.19 -2.61 4.05
CA GLN A 31 -3.25 -1.15 4.19
C GLN A 31 -3.34 -0.46 2.84
N ILE A 32 -2.56 -0.94 1.87
CA ILE A 32 -2.60 -0.39 0.52
C ILE A 32 -3.97 -0.64 -0.11
N ASP A 33 -4.49 -1.86 0.04
CA ASP A 33 -5.82 -2.22 -0.46
C ASP A 33 -6.88 -1.25 0.06
N TYR A 34 -6.86 -0.99 1.36
CA TYR A 34 -7.81 -0.08 1.98
C TYR A 34 -7.72 1.33 1.36
N LYS A 35 -6.50 1.83 1.20
CA LYS A 35 -6.26 3.16 0.60
C LYS A 35 -6.76 3.24 -0.84
N VAL A 36 -6.44 2.22 -1.62
CA VAL A 36 -6.85 2.18 -3.04
C VAL A 36 -8.37 2.12 -3.14
N ARG A 37 -9.03 1.34 -2.27
CA ARG A 37 -10.49 1.27 -2.28
C ARG A 37 -11.13 2.60 -1.90
N GLU A 38 -10.57 3.33 -0.93
CA GLU A 38 -11.04 4.66 -0.59
C GLU A 38 -10.93 5.61 -1.78
N LEU A 39 -9.79 5.58 -2.48
CA LEU A 39 -9.57 6.42 -3.64
C LEU A 39 -10.52 6.07 -4.78
N THR A 40 -10.81 4.79 -4.97
CA THR A 40 -11.76 4.34 -5.98
C THR A 40 -13.15 4.90 -5.69
N LYS A 41 -13.57 4.90 -4.44
CA LYS A 41 -14.87 5.46 -4.05
C LYS A 41 -14.94 6.95 -4.32
N ARG A 42 -13.84 7.65 -4.12
CA ARG A 42 -13.78 9.10 -4.23
C ARG A 42 -13.65 9.59 -5.67
N PHE A 43 -12.79 8.92 -6.45
CA PHE A 43 -12.44 9.37 -7.80
C PHE A 43 -12.94 8.47 -8.91
N GLY A 44 -13.52 7.32 -8.57
CA GLY A 44 -13.99 6.36 -9.56
C GLY A 44 -12.87 5.52 -10.15
N LYS A 45 -13.19 4.84 -11.24
CA LYS A 45 -12.23 3.94 -11.89
C LYS A 45 -11.35 4.74 -12.85
N ILE A 46 -10.30 5.32 -12.32
CA ILE A 46 -9.37 6.16 -13.09
C ILE A 46 -8.14 5.42 -13.58
N GLY A 47 -8.10 4.09 -13.38
CA GLY A 47 -7.00 3.24 -13.79
C GLY A 47 -6.21 2.72 -12.60
N GLU A 48 -5.88 1.43 -12.66
CA GLU A 48 -5.21 0.73 -11.55
C GLU A 48 -3.88 1.38 -11.21
N THR A 49 -3.06 1.64 -12.22
CA THR A 49 -1.74 2.22 -12.01
C THR A 49 -1.84 3.60 -11.37
N ARG A 50 -2.76 4.42 -11.86
CA ARG A 50 -2.95 5.77 -11.32
C ARG A 50 -3.40 5.73 -9.85
N LEU A 51 -4.32 4.83 -9.53
CA LEU A 51 -4.78 4.63 -8.15
C LEU A 51 -3.62 4.21 -7.25
N MET A 52 -2.78 3.29 -7.72
CA MET A 52 -1.63 2.84 -6.97
C MET A 52 -0.63 3.97 -6.71
N VAL A 53 -0.38 4.79 -7.72
CA VAL A 53 0.53 5.94 -7.57
C VAL A 53 -0.03 6.92 -6.55
N MET A 54 -1.32 7.21 -6.61
CA MET A 54 -1.97 8.12 -5.67
C MET A 54 -1.91 7.58 -4.25
N ALA A 55 -2.20 6.29 -4.08
CA ALA A 55 -2.12 5.65 -2.76
C ALA A 55 -0.71 5.71 -2.21
N SER A 56 0.28 5.44 -3.07
CA SER A 56 1.69 5.48 -2.66
C SER A 56 2.10 6.87 -2.20
N LEU A 57 1.66 7.90 -2.90
CA LEU A 57 1.98 9.29 -2.54
C LEU A 57 1.36 9.66 -1.19
N LEU A 58 0.10 9.26 -0.96
CA LEU A 58 -0.55 9.54 0.31
C LEU A 58 0.13 8.84 1.47
N MET A 59 0.53 7.59 1.27
CA MET A 59 1.19 6.82 2.31
C MET A 59 2.58 7.36 2.60
N ALA A 60 3.31 7.78 1.57
CA ALA A 60 4.62 8.40 1.74
C ALA A 60 4.50 9.73 2.49
N ASP A 61 3.48 10.51 2.20
CA ASP A 61 3.22 11.76 2.90
C ASP A 61 2.94 11.52 4.39
N GLN A 62 2.13 10.52 4.71
CA GLN A 62 1.84 10.15 6.09
C GLN A 62 3.11 9.71 6.82
N ALA A 63 3.95 8.92 6.18
CA ALA A 63 5.21 8.48 6.76
C ALA A 63 6.12 9.67 7.06
N GLN A 64 6.16 10.64 6.16
CA GLN A 64 6.96 11.84 6.34
C GLN A 64 6.44 12.70 7.51
N GLU A 65 5.13 12.83 7.63
CA GLU A 65 4.52 13.56 8.74
C GLU A 65 4.84 12.92 10.09
N LEU A 66 4.75 11.61 10.18
CA LEU A 66 5.10 10.89 11.41
C LEU A 66 6.59 11.07 11.75
N GLU A 67 7.44 11.05 10.74
CA GLU A 67 8.87 11.29 10.93
C GLU A 67 9.15 12.69 11.46
N LYS A 68 8.46 13.70 10.93
CA LYS A 68 8.57 15.08 11.41
C LYS A 68 8.14 15.20 12.87
N GLN A 69 7.02 14.58 13.24
CA GLN A 69 6.54 14.59 14.61
C GLN A 69 7.53 13.94 15.57
N SER A 70 8.18 12.87 15.13
CA SER A 70 9.18 12.19 15.92
C SER A 70 10.42 13.06 16.14
N LYS A 71 10.80 13.85 15.15
CA LYS A 71 11.97 14.74 15.26
C LYS A 71 11.71 15.97 16.12
N ASP A 72 10.47 16.39 16.21
CA ASP A 72 10.08 17.58 16.97
C ASP A 72 9.83 17.32 18.44
N SER A 73 9.92 16.08 18.86
CA SER A 73 9.69 15.69 20.24
C SER A 73 10.93 15.73 21.13
#